data_99dff894b5eb020fd8b93288dfe84ddd
#
_entry.id   99dff894b5eb020fd8b93288dfe84ddd
#
_cell.length_a   1.000
_cell.length_b   1.000
_cell.length_c   1.000
_cell.angle_alpha   90.00
_cell.angle_beta   90.00
_cell.angle_gamma   90.00
#
_symmetry.space_group_name_H-M   'P 1'
#
loop_
_entity.id
_entity.type
_entity.pdbx_description
1 polymer ?
#
loop_
_entity_poly.entity_id
_entity_poly.type
_entity_poly.pdbx_seq_one_letter_code
_entity_poly.pdbx_strand_id
1 'polypeptide(L)'
;MNHSKRTDPIFTTFRNTETTVKTLAADSAISAERALNAAIVNADIARGFEEYLTLVDQYYAEDVEVSTDVSPDALVGKSRLKSLLLGFLVPLHMMAEMGGLWVSIHEASIPGDSLDEQHSEWSLELIGVTGRRVTEAWCVRRRWKQSRVVSEYHYAHRQDGEALSFDDLRIAAPRDPDTVKPS
;
A
#
# COMPACT_ATOMS: atom_id res chain seq x y z
N MET A 1 -27.50 46.33 -49.26
CA MET A 1 -26.52 45.24 -49.40
C MET A 1 -25.93 45.00 -48.01
N ASN A 2 -26.49 44.00 -47.28
CA ASN A 2 -26.04 43.62 -45.93
C ASN A 2 -25.17 42.39 -46.01
N HIS A 3 -23.87 42.51 -45.73
CA HIS A 3 -22.98 41.38 -45.54
C HIS A 3 -23.00 40.91 -44.09
N SER A 4 -23.75 39.81 -43.88
CA SER A 4 -23.69 39.05 -42.63
C SER A 4 -22.36 38.27 -42.59
N LYS A 5 -21.51 38.59 -41.61
CA LYS A 5 -20.33 37.77 -41.27
C LYS A 5 -20.79 36.53 -40.49
N ARG A 6 -20.65 35.37 -41.10
CA ARG A 6 -20.69 34.07 -40.39
C ARG A 6 -19.43 33.95 -39.53
N THR A 7 -19.61 33.80 -38.24
CA THR A 7 -18.59 33.40 -37.30
C THR A 7 -18.61 31.88 -37.19
N ASP A 8 -17.51 31.22 -37.53
CA ASP A 8 -17.38 29.75 -37.45
C ASP A 8 -17.30 29.27 -36.00
N PRO A 9 -18.00 28.18 -35.63
CA PRO A 9 -18.03 27.65 -34.25
C PRO A 9 -16.99 26.55 -34.00
N ILE A 10 -15.80 26.57 -34.61
CA ILE A 10 -14.85 25.44 -34.56
C ILE A 10 -13.93 25.45 -33.33
N PHE A 11 -13.81 26.56 -32.60
CA PHE A 11 -12.82 26.67 -31.50
C PHE A 11 -13.28 26.27 -30.10
N THR A 12 -14.56 25.96 -29.89
CA THR A 12 -15.09 25.70 -28.52
C THR A 12 -15.06 24.20 -28.14
N THR A 13 -14.91 23.29 -29.12
CA THR A 13 -15.03 21.84 -28.91
C THR A 13 -13.77 21.21 -28.33
N PHE A 14 -12.58 21.77 -28.57
CA PHE A 14 -11.31 21.17 -28.14
C PHE A 14 -11.02 21.36 -26.63
N ARG A 15 -11.43 22.45 -26.01
CA ARG A 15 -11.22 22.68 -24.58
C ARG A 15 -12.04 21.77 -23.68
N ASN A 16 -13.25 21.41 -24.09
CA ASN A 16 -14.12 20.55 -23.29
C ASN A 16 -13.67 19.08 -23.29
N THR A 17 -13.07 18.59 -24.36
CA THR A 17 -12.60 17.21 -24.46
C THR A 17 -11.40 16.96 -23.56
N GLU A 18 -10.45 17.89 -23.49
CA GLU A 18 -9.24 17.74 -22.69
C GLU A 18 -9.53 17.78 -21.18
N THR A 19 -10.45 18.65 -20.76
CA THR A 19 -10.92 18.72 -19.38
C THR A 19 -11.69 17.47 -18.99
N THR A 20 -12.55 16.94 -19.88
CA THR A 20 -13.33 15.71 -19.60
C THR A 20 -12.41 14.50 -19.51
N VAL A 21 -11.40 14.36 -20.38
CA VAL A 21 -10.42 13.26 -20.34
C VAL A 21 -9.58 13.32 -19.07
N LYS A 22 -9.13 14.49 -18.63
CA LYS A 22 -8.39 14.67 -17.38
C LYS A 22 -9.24 14.29 -16.16
N THR A 23 -10.50 14.68 -16.12
CA THR A 23 -11.40 14.34 -15.00
C THR A 23 -11.66 12.83 -14.93
N LEU A 24 -11.92 12.16 -16.05
CA LEU A 24 -12.13 10.71 -16.10
C LEU A 24 -10.87 9.93 -15.72
N ALA A 25 -9.68 10.40 -16.10
CA ALA A 25 -8.42 9.77 -15.71
C ALA A 25 -8.14 9.93 -14.21
N ALA A 26 -8.49 11.06 -13.61
CA ALA A 26 -8.38 11.35 -12.20
C ALA A 26 -9.31 10.47 -11.35
N ASP A 27 -10.56 10.36 -11.74
CA ASP A 27 -11.54 9.48 -11.07
C ASP A 27 -11.07 8.02 -11.11
N SER A 28 -10.42 7.60 -12.21
CA SER A 28 -9.81 6.29 -12.35
C SER A 28 -8.63 6.08 -11.39
N ALA A 29 -7.74 7.06 -11.21
CA ALA A 29 -6.61 6.98 -10.29
C ALA A 29 -7.07 6.90 -8.83
N ILE A 30 -8.00 7.75 -8.42
CA ILE A 30 -8.58 7.73 -7.07
C ILE A 30 -9.28 6.40 -6.78
N SER A 31 -10.05 5.89 -7.74
CA SER A 31 -10.72 4.61 -7.60
C SER A 31 -9.74 3.44 -7.50
N ALA A 32 -8.67 3.45 -8.31
CA ALA A 32 -7.63 2.44 -8.28
C ALA A 32 -6.82 2.48 -6.96
N GLU A 33 -6.48 3.68 -6.46
CA GLU A 33 -5.83 3.85 -5.15
C GLU A 33 -6.67 3.27 -4.02
N ARG A 34 -7.96 3.62 -3.96
CA ARG A 34 -8.87 3.07 -2.95
C ARG A 34 -8.99 1.57 -3.01
N ALA A 35 -9.06 1.00 -4.22
CA ALA A 35 -9.14 -0.44 -4.42
C ALA A 35 -7.86 -1.14 -3.97
N LEU A 36 -6.68 -0.60 -4.30
CA LEU A 36 -5.39 -1.11 -3.86
C LEU A 36 -5.25 -1.05 -2.34
N ASN A 37 -5.54 0.10 -1.73
CA ASN A 37 -5.42 0.29 -0.29
C ASN A 37 -6.36 -0.65 0.47
N ALA A 38 -7.62 -0.76 0.04
CA ALA A 38 -8.57 -1.69 0.64
C ALA A 38 -8.13 -3.15 0.51
N ALA A 39 -7.54 -3.55 -0.62
CA ALA A 39 -7.03 -4.89 -0.82
C ALA A 39 -5.83 -5.18 0.10
N ILE A 40 -4.88 -4.23 0.26
CA ILE A 40 -3.75 -4.38 1.19
C ILE A 40 -4.24 -4.52 2.64
N VAL A 41 -5.19 -3.68 3.08
CA VAL A 41 -5.73 -3.72 4.45
C VAL A 41 -6.49 -5.02 4.73
N ASN A 42 -7.18 -5.57 3.73
CA ASN A 42 -7.97 -6.80 3.88
C ASN A 42 -7.15 -8.08 3.69
N ALA A 43 -5.93 -7.99 3.17
CA ALA A 43 -5.06 -9.15 3.01
C ALA A 43 -4.59 -9.66 4.37
N ASP A 44 -4.77 -10.96 4.61
CA ASP A 44 -4.42 -11.61 5.89
C ASP A 44 -3.03 -12.25 5.78
N ILE A 45 -2.03 -11.58 6.33
CA ILE A 45 -0.63 -12.06 6.31
C ILE A 45 -0.47 -13.45 6.98
N ALA A 46 -1.34 -13.81 7.92
CA ALA A 46 -1.29 -15.13 8.56
C ALA A 46 -1.71 -16.26 7.60
N ARG A 47 -2.50 -15.95 6.56
CA ARG A 47 -2.90 -16.92 5.53
C ARG A 47 -1.93 -17.05 4.37
N GLY A 48 -1.10 -16.05 4.16
CA GLY A 48 -0.10 -16.05 3.10
C GLY A 48 0.29 -14.65 2.66
N PHE A 49 1.30 -14.57 1.81
CA PHE A 49 1.82 -13.33 1.26
C PHE A 49 1.62 -13.21 -0.26
N GLU A 50 1.12 -14.25 -0.91
CA GLU A 50 0.93 -14.32 -2.37
C GLU A 50 -0.08 -13.28 -2.86
N GLU A 51 -1.07 -12.96 -2.01
CA GLU A 51 -2.07 -11.95 -2.33
C GLU A 51 -1.41 -10.57 -2.53
N TYR A 52 -0.46 -10.19 -1.66
CA TYR A 52 0.31 -8.95 -1.81
C TYR A 52 1.11 -8.91 -3.12
N LEU A 53 1.72 -10.03 -3.52
CA LEU A 53 2.46 -10.11 -4.79
C LEU A 53 1.53 -10.00 -6.00
N THR A 54 0.31 -10.52 -5.89
CA THR A 54 -0.74 -10.40 -6.91
C THR A 54 -1.18 -8.93 -7.06
N LEU A 55 -1.29 -8.18 -5.96
CA LEU A 55 -1.58 -6.75 -5.99
C LEU A 55 -0.50 -5.95 -6.72
N VAL A 56 0.77 -6.32 -6.54
CA VAL A 56 1.88 -5.71 -7.31
C VAL A 56 1.70 -5.97 -8.80
N ASP A 57 1.35 -7.18 -9.22
CA ASP A 57 1.10 -7.48 -10.64
C ASP A 57 -0.07 -6.70 -11.20
N GLN A 58 -1.12 -6.54 -10.42
CA GLN A 58 -2.35 -5.90 -10.83
C GLN A 58 -2.25 -4.37 -10.91
N TYR A 59 -1.56 -3.75 -9.96
CA TYR A 59 -1.63 -2.29 -9.77
C TYR A 59 -0.35 -1.54 -10.15
N TYR A 60 0.81 -2.19 -10.25
CA TYR A 60 2.08 -1.50 -10.52
C TYR A 60 2.52 -1.63 -11.97
N ALA A 61 3.19 -0.59 -12.48
CA ALA A 61 3.83 -0.62 -13.80
C ALA A 61 5.08 -1.51 -13.78
N GLU A 62 5.50 -2.03 -14.94
CA GLU A 62 6.69 -2.88 -15.05
C GLU A 62 7.98 -2.14 -14.62
N ASP A 63 8.04 -0.85 -14.92
CA ASP A 63 9.15 0.06 -14.64
C ASP A 63 8.91 0.98 -13.44
N VAL A 64 8.03 0.57 -12.51
CA VAL A 64 7.72 1.36 -11.31
C VAL A 64 8.98 1.77 -10.56
N GLU A 65 8.99 3.01 -10.06
CA GLU A 65 10.03 3.55 -9.19
C GLU A 65 9.54 3.62 -7.75
N VAL A 66 10.24 2.96 -6.83
CA VAL A 66 9.92 3.03 -5.39
C VAL A 66 11.12 3.60 -4.63
N SER A 67 10.88 4.61 -3.82
CA SER A 67 11.91 5.28 -3.03
C SER A 67 11.42 5.62 -1.62
N THR A 68 12.36 5.95 -0.73
CA THR A 68 12.07 6.31 0.65
C THR A 68 12.86 7.55 1.05
N ASP A 69 12.44 8.21 2.13
CA ASP A 69 13.19 9.33 2.72
C ASP A 69 14.50 8.90 3.41
N VAL A 70 14.66 7.61 3.69
CA VAL A 70 15.87 7.04 4.33
C VAL A 70 16.87 6.46 3.33
N SER A 71 16.47 6.26 2.06
CA SER A 71 17.35 5.76 1.00
C SER A 71 17.17 6.58 -0.26
N PRO A 72 18.22 7.30 -0.72
CA PRO A 72 18.14 8.10 -1.94
C PRO A 72 18.06 7.25 -3.21
N ASP A 73 18.47 5.98 -3.16
CA ASP A 73 18.47 5.09 -4.31
C ASP A 73 17.07 4.53 -4.56
N ALA A 74 16.46 4.90 -5.68
CA ALA A 74 15.19 4.34 -6.10
C ALA A 74 15.36 2.88 -6.52
N LEU A 75 14.45 2.04 -6.02
CA LEU A 75 14.27 0.68 -6.53
C LEU A 75 13.44 0.78 -7.81
N VAL A 76 13.94 0.25 -8.91
CA VAL A 76 13.26 0.30 -10.21
C VAL A 76 12.87 -1.09 -10.66
N GLY A 77 11.60 -1.23 -11.02
CA GLY A 77 11.00 -2.40 -11.63
C GLY A 77 10.22 -3.30 -10.68
N LYS A 78 9.12 -3.81 -11.19
CA LYS A 78 8.15 -4.65 -10.49
C LYS A 78 8.79 -5.90 -9.86
N SER A 79 9.71 -6.57 -10.56
CA SER A 79 10.38 -7.77 -10.03
C SER A 79 11.23 -7.47 -8.81
N ARG A 80 11.90 -6.31 -8.77
CA ARG A 80 12.69 -5.87 -7.61
C ARG A 80 11.78 -5.50 -6.44
N LEU A 81 10.65 -4.84 -6.72
CA LEU A 81 9.63 -4.54 -5.71
C LEU A 81 9.10 -5.82 -5.07
N LYS A 82 8.77 -6.84 -5.86
CA LYS A 82 8.36 -8.15 -5.33
C LYS A 82 9.44 -8.80 -4.46
N SER A 83 10.71 -8.75 -4.87
CA SER A 83 11.81 -9.29 -4.07
C SER A 83 11.96 -8.55 -2.73
N LEU A 84 11.81 -7.23 -2.71
CA LEU A 84 11.82 -6.43 -1.48
C LEU A 84 10.66 -6.83 -0.57
N LEU A 85 9.45 -6.91 -1.11
CA LEU A 85 8.25 -7.32 -0.35
C LEU A 85 8.40 -8.73 0.23
N LEU A 86 8.93 -9.69 -0.52
CA LEU A 86 9.19 -11.04 -0.01
C LEU A 86 10.14 -11.02 1.18
N GLY A 87 11.19 -10.20 1.14
CA GLY A 87 12.12 -10.04 2.27
C GLY A 87 11.45 -9.56 3.56
N PHE A 88 10.35 -8.84 3.46
CA PHE A 88 9.56 -8.31 4.57
C PHE A 88 8.38 -9.23 4.94
N LEU A 89 7.60 -9.66 3.95
CA LEU A 89 6.34 -10.39 4.18
C LEU A 89 6.57 -11.83 4.64
N VAL A 90 7.62 -12.51 4.15
CA VAL A 90 7.88 -13.92 4.54
C VAL A 90 8.17 -14.05 6.03
N PRO A 91 9.05 -13.27 6.67
CA PRO A 91 9.23 -13.31 8.12
C PRO A 91 7.95 -12.97 8.89
N LEU A 92 7.18 -11.96 8.46
CA LEU A 92 5.91 -11.60 9.10
C LEU A 92 4.90 -12.75 9.02
N HIS A 93 4.75 -13.36 7.83
CA HIS A 93 3.86 -14.49 7.65
C HIS A 93 4.24 -15.67 8.54
N MET A 94 5.52 -16.05 8.55
CA MET A 94 6.00 -17.15 9.40
C MET A 94 5.69 -16.91 10.89
N MET A 95 5.92 -15.70 11.38
CA MET A 95 5.64 -15.36 12.78
C MET A 95 4.14 -15.32 13.08
N ALA A 96 3.32 -14.84 12.17
CA ALA A 96 1.87 -14.77 12.33
C ALA A 96 1.22 -16.17 12.22
N GLU A 97 1.63 -17.00 11.25
CA GLU A 97 1.16 -18.38 11.08
C GLU A 97 1.46 -19.24 12.30
N MET A 98 2.64 -19.08 12.88
CA MET A 98 3.05 -19.78 14.09
C MET A 98 2.31 -19.29 15.35
N GLY A 99 1.43 -18.30 15.25
CA GLY A 99 0.66 -17.73 16.35
C GLY A 99 1.48 -16.89 17.34
N GLY A 100 2.72 -16.54 16.97
CA GLY A 100 3.63 -15.73 17.78
C GLY A 100 3.45 -14.23 17.61
N LEU A 101 2.72 -13.80 16.58
CA LEU A 101 2.58 -12.40 16.23
C LEU A 101 1.18 -12.12 15.65
N TRP A 102 0.49 -11.13 16.21
CA TRP A 102 -0.66 -10.50 15.57
C TRP A 102 -0.22 -9.31 14.74
N VAL A 103 -0.68 -9.26 13.51
CA VAL A 103 -0.38 -8.20 12.54
C VAL A 103 -1.66 -7.51 12.15
N SER A 104 -1.69 -6.19 12.23
CA SER A 104 -2.82 -5.35 11.84
C SER A 104 -2.32 -4.19 11.00
N ILE A 105 -2.93 -3.95 9.84
CA ILE A 105 -2.58 -2.86 8.93
C ILE A 105 -3.76 -1.90 8.84
N HIS A 106 -3.50 -0.61 8.98
CA HIS A 106 -4.48 0.45 8.86
C HIS A 106 -4.02 1.47 7.83
N GLU A 107 -4.98 2.08 7.15
CA GLU A 107 -4.75 3.11 6.14
C GLU A 107 -5.73 4.26 6.35
N ALA A 108 -5.24 5.49 6.15
CA ALA A 108 -6.03 6.69 6.07
C ALA A 108 -5.60 7.50 4.85
N SER A 109 -6.55 7.71 3.92
CA SER A 109 -6.30 8.54 2.75
C SER A 109 -6.14 10.00 3.15
N ILE A 110 -5.12 10.66 2.63
CA ILE A 110 -4.84 12.07 2.81
C ILE A 110 -5.22 12.81 1.52
N PRO A 111 -6.00 13.91 1.58
CA PRO A 111 -6.28 14.69 0.38
C PRO A 111 -4.98 15.11 -0.32
N GLY A 112 -4.82 14.74 -1.58
CA GLY A 112 -3.68 15.13 -2.40
C GLY A 112 -3.93 16.45 -3.14
N ASP A 113 -2.85 17.11 -3.52
CA ASP A 113 -2.89 18.38 -4.26
C ASP A 113 -3.05 18.18 -5.78
N SER A 114 -2.95 16.95 -6.28
CA SER A 114 -2.94 16.60 -7.69
C SER A 114 -3.85 15.41 -7.98
N LEU A 115 -4.47 15.42 -9.14
CA LEU A 115 -5.40 14.35 -9.58
C LEU A 115 -4.69 13.02 -9.88
N ASP A 116 -3.42 13.07 -10.23
CA ASP A 116 -2.60 11.89 -10.60
C ASP A 116 -1.72 11.43 -9.44
N GLU A 117 -1.71 12.15 -8.32
CA GLU A 117 -0.91 11.85 -7.15
C GLU A 117 -1.83 11.66 -5.94
N GLN A 118 -1.72 10.51 -5.31
CA GLN A 118 -2.51 10.13 -4.16
C GLN A 118 -1.61 9.97 -2.93
N HIS A 119 -2.11 10.37 -1.78
CA HIS A 119 -1.41 10.31 -0.51
C HIS A 119 -2.20 9.49 0.49
N SER A 120 -1.50 8.68 1.26
CA SER A 120 -2.09 7.90 2.35
C SER A 120 -1.12 7.78 3.52
N GLU A 121 -1.67 7.73 4.72
CA GLU A 121 -0.96 7.40 5.95
C GLU A 121 -1.22 5.93 6.27
N TRP A 122 -0.18 5.20 6.60
CA TRP A 122 -0.21 3.78 6.92
C TRP A 122 0.30 3.54 8.32
N SER A 123 -0.28 2.57 8.99
CA SER A 123 0.28 2.03 10.22
C SER A 123 0.21 0.52 10.23
N LEU A 124 1.30 -0.09 10.69
CA LEU A 124 1.46 -1.50 10.94
C LEU A 124 1.56 -1.70 12.45
N GLU A 125 0.60 -2.40 13.03
CA GLU A 125 0.63 -2.77 14.43
C GLU A 125 1.03 -4.23 14.58
N LEU A 126 2.04 -4.48 15.40
CA LEU A 126 2.56 -5.79 15.72
C LEU A 126 2.36 -6.04 17.23
N ILE A 127 1.71 -7.15 17.58
CA ILE A 127 1.46 -7.53 18.98
C ILE A 127 2.04 -8.92 19.21
N GLY A 128 3.03 -9.02 20.09
CA GLY A 128 3.64 -10.28 20.48
C GLY A 128 2.80 -11.07 21.47
N VAL A 129 3.17 -12.34 21.71
CA VAL A 129 2.48 -13.25 22.66
C VAL A 129 2.47 -12.76 24.10
N THR A 130 3.39 -11.90 24.47
CA THR A 130 3.45 -11.27 25.82
C THR A 130 2.46 -10.11 25.95
N GLY A 131 1.82 -9.68 24.85
CA GLY A 131 0.98 -8.49 24.77
C GLY A 131 1.78 -7.21 24.50
N ARG A 132 3.11 -7.29 24.36
CA ARG A 132 3.93 -6.14 23.94
C ARG A 132 3.54 -5.73 22.53
N ARG A 133 3.45 -4.42 22.32
CA ARG A 133 2.99 -3.82 21.08
C ARG A 133 4.04 -2.88 20.51
N VAL A 134 4.22 -2.93 19.21
CA VAL A 134 4.95 -1.92 18.45
C VAL A 134 4.09 -1.46 17.28
N THR A 135 4.10 -0.18 17.01
CA THR A 135 3.41 0.42 15.85
C THR A 135 4.42 1.13 15.00
N GLU A 136 4.48 0.78 13.73
CA GLU A 136 5.21 1.52 12.73
C GLU A 136 4.22 2.31 11.87
N ALA A 137 4.50 3.58 11.62
CA ALA A 137 3.66 4.42 10.78
C ALA A 137 4.52 5.17 9.76
N TRP A 138 3.97 5.38 8.58
CA TRP A 138 4.61 6.09 7.48
C TRP A 138 3.58 6.69 6.55
N CYS A 139 4.00 7.63 5.74
CA CYS A 139 3.19 8.17 4.67
C CYS A 139 3.65 7.60 3.33
N VAL A 140 2.70 7.41 2.42
CA VAL A 140 2.95 6.95 1.05
C VAL A 140 2.38 7.98 0.09
N ARG A 141 3.17 8.31 -0.92
CA ARG A 141 2.76 9.12 -2.05
C ARG A 141 2.90 8.30 -3.32
N ARG A 142 1.78 8.07 -4.04
CA ARG A 142 1.74 7.31 -5.29
C ARG A 142 1.35 8.19 -6.45
N ARG A 143 2.09 8.06 -7.53
CA ARG A 143 1.74 8.65 -8.83
C ARG A 143 1.19 7.57 -9.74
N TRP A 144 0.03 7.85 -10.31
CA TRP A 144 -0.73 6.94 -11.16
C TRP A 144 -0.67 7.35 -12.63
N LYS A 145 -0.57 6.37 -13.52
CA LYS A 145 -0.70 6.54 -14.96
C LYS A 145 -1.43 5.34 -15.54
N GLN A 146 -2.53 5.57 -16.29
CA GLN A 146 -3.33 4.49 -16.87
C GLN A 146 -3.72 3.38 -15.89
N SER A 147 -4.19 3.78 -14.69
CA SER A 147 -4.56 2.88 -13.60
C SER A 147 -3.42 1.99 -13.08
N ARG A 148 -2.17 2.41 -13.25
CA ARG A 148 -0.97 1.77 -12.71
C ARG A 148 -0.17 2.76 -11.89
N VAL A 149 0.39 2.30 -10.77
CA VAL A 149 1.38 3.03 -9.99
C VAL A 149 2.68 3.05 -10.78
N VAL A 150 3.14 4.23 -11.16
CA VAL A 150 4.42 4.43 -11.85
C VAL A 150 5.52 4.92 -10.92
N SER A 151 5.14 5.50 -9.78
CA SER A 151 6.08 5.94 -8.75
C SER A 151 5.43 5.85 -7.39
N GLU A 152 6.19 5.37 -6.40
CA GLU A 152 5.79 5.30 -4.99
C GLU A 152 6.91 5.86 -4.12
N TYR A 153 6.57 6.73 -3.16
CA TYR A 153 7.52 7.34 -2.24
C TYR A 153 7.03 7.19 -0.81
N HIS A 154 7.85 6.56 0.03
CA HIS A 154 7.59 6.36 1.46
C HIS A 154 8.36 7.41 2.27
N TYR A 155 7.69 8.06 3.21
CA TYR A 155 8.29 9.14 3.99
C TYR A 155 7.65 9.26 5.38
N ALA A 156 8.24 10.11 6.23
CA ALA A 156 7.76 10.38 7.58
C ALA A 156 7.63 9.11 8.44
N HIS A 157 8.60 8.19 8.32
CA HIS A 157 8.62 6.97 9.13
C HIS A 157 8.74 7.31 10.62
N ARG A 158 7.91 6.65 11.42
CA ARG A 158 7.94 6.74 12.88
C ARG A 158 7.61 5.40 13.50
N GLN A 159 8.22 5.11 14.62
CA GLN A 159 7.94 3.93 15.43
C GLN A 159 7.48 4.38 16.81
N ASP A 160 6.45 3.74 17.32
CA ASP A 160 5.96 3.87 18.71
C ASP A 160 5.98 2.50 19.39
N GLY A 161 6.33 2.49 20.67
CA GLY A 161 6.54 1.27 21.44
C GLY A 161 7.98 0.75 21.36
N GLU A 162 8.27 -0.25 22.18
CA GLU A 162 9.56 -0.93 22.21
C GLU A 162 9.59 -2.06 21.16
N ALA A 163 10.73 -2.25 20.52
CA ALA A 163 10.93 -3.36 19.61
C ALA A 163 10.58 -4.70 20.27
N LEU A 164 9.92 -5.58 19.51
CA LEU A 164 9.60 -6.92 20.00
C LEU A 164 10.88 -7.72 20.22
N SER A 165 10.98 -8.35 21.38
CA SER A 165 12.07 -9.26 21.73
C SER A 165 11.78 -10.67 21.24
N PHE A 166 12.78 -11.55 21.30
CA PHE A 166 12.61 -12.96 20.97
C PHE A 166 11.53 -13.66 21.83
N ASP A 167 11.40 -13.25 23.12
CA ASP A 167 10.37 -13.79 24.01
C ASP A 167 8.95 -13.37 23.61
N ASP A 168 8.80 -12.19 23.00
CA ASP A 168 7.52 -11.70 22.50
C ASP A 168 7.03 -12.50 21.28
N LEU A 169 7.95 -13.14 20.54
CA LEU A 169 7.70 -13.96 19.37
C LEU A 169 7.67 -15.46 19.71
N ARG A 170 7.83 -15.82 20.97
CA ARG A 170 7.92 -17.21 21.43
C ARG A 170 6.56 -17.89 21.33
N ILE A 171 6.48 -18.92 20.52
CA ILE A 171 5.33 -19.81 20.49
C ILE A 171 5.29 -20.55 21.82
N ALA A 172 4.18 -20.45 22.55
CA ALA A 172 3.90 -21.40 23.60
C ALA A 172 3.84 -22.79 22.94
N ALA A 173 4.78 -23.67 23.24
CA ALA A 173 4.71 -25.04 22.80
C ALA A 173 3.29 -25.57 23.10
N PRO A 174 2.65 -26.32 22.19
CA PRO A 174 1.34 -26.90 22.45
C PRO A 174 1.41 -27.59 23.81
N ARG A 175 0.52 -27.22 24.73
CA ARG A 175 0.41 -27.94 25.99
C ARG A 175 0.06 -29.35 25.63
N ASP A 176 0.97 -30.27 25.94
CA ASP A 176 0.73 -31.70 25.79
C ASP A 176 -0.59 -32.04 26.53
N PRO A 177 -1.64 -32.47 25.83
CA PRO A 177 -2.93 -32.76 26.46
C PRO A 177 -2.83 -33.85 27.54
N ASP A 178 -1.74 -34.64 27.54
CA ASP A 178 -1.51 -35.72 28.50
C ASP A 178 -0.85 -35.27 29.81
N THR A 179 -0.54 -33.97 29.98
CA THR A 179 0.07 -33.44 31.22
C THR A 179 -0.94 -32.97 32.27
N VAL A 180 -2.25 -33.07 32.02
CA VAL A 180 -3.29 -32.86 33.03
C VAL A 180 -3.41 -34.10 33.89
N LYS A 181 -2.56 -34.25 34.93
CA LYS A 181 -2.79 -35.25 35.97
C LYS A 181 -4.10 -34.93 36.69
N PRO A 182 -5.06 -35.87 36.74
CA PRO A 182 -6.20 -35.68 37.62
C PRO A 182 -5.73 -35.65 39.08
N SER A 183 -6.23 -34.67 39.83
CA SER A 183 -6.09 -34.52 41.29
C SER A 183 -6.96 -35.49 42.00
#